data_30cc7bae9d7fde0753cde452258938d4
#
_entry.id   30cc7bae9d7fde0753cde452258938d4
#
_cell.length_a   1.000
_cell.length_b   1.000
_cell.length_c   1.000
_cell.angle_alpha   90.00
_cell.angle_beta   90.00
_cell.angle_gamma   90.00
#
_symmetry.space_group_name_H-M   'P 1'
#
loop_
_entity.id
_entity.type
_entity.pdbx_description
1 polymer ?
#
loop_
_entity_poly.entity_id
_entity_poly.type
_entity_poly.pdbx_seq_one_letter_code
_entity_poly.pdbx_strand_id
1 'polypeptide(L)'
;MNHSTRHGNPNVVRYLKQLSFTILVTLLLLNQELPLPTTPPTASAAITTNVPLRVALLGDSYSAGNGAGHYYGDDKTAYRSSRNWAHNYVNWLNDQGAHAILNNVAHSGHVSDDVLSDQMKKLDSNTNLVMFTIGGNDVNFSDIVSQCFMIGMRDPATCRQKIDAANSKLPRVKKQTLDILQAIDNRLDDNAQVVIVGYPRLSSKDDFTLRDSHALWTDSYNAGAAIRKLGDDAKVIQSDLVSEWNKSHSSLKVTYVDGVVNSFNGHEPDP
;
A
#
# COMPACT_ATOMS: atom_id res chain seq x y z
N MET A 1 38.81 33.74 12.81
CA MET A 1 37.96 32.66 13.32
C MET A 1 37.02 32.27 12.20
N ASN A 2 37.33 31.18 11.49
CA ASN A 2 36.54 30.73 10.34
C ASN A 2 35.56 29.64 10.79
N HIS A 3 34.29 29.94 10.77
CA HIS A 3 33.23 28.93 10.89
C HIS A 3 33.04 28.25 9.54
N SER A 4 33.54 27.03 9.41
CA SER A 4 33.24 26.14 8.27
C SER A 4 31.89 25.43 8.53
N THR A 5 30.86 25.87 7.85
CA THR A 5 29.60 25.14 7.75
C THR A 5 29.77 23.95 6.82
N ARG A 6 29.83 22.74 7.37
CA ARG A 6 29.80 21.51 6.57
C ARG A 6 28.38 21.32 5.99
N HIS A 7 28.19 21.71 4.77
CA HIS A 7 27.03 21.27 3.98
C HIS A 7 27.21 19.79 3.63
N GLY A 8 26.36 18.94 4.21
CA GLY A 8 26.28 17.53 3.82
C GLY A 8 25.89 17.39 2.35
N ASN A 9 26.59 16.53 1.62
CA ASN A 9 26.37 16.29 0.21
C ASN A 9 24.93 15.78 -0.03
N PRO A 10 24.08 16.46 -0.81
CA PRO A 10 22.68 16.09 -1.02
C PRO A 10 22.49 14.68 -1.62
N ASN A 11 23.50 14.17 -2.33
CA ASN A 11 23.48 12.82 -2.89
C ASN A 11 23.63 11.74 -1.81
N VAL A 12 24.38 11.99 -0.74
CA VAL A 12 24.52 11.04 0.39
C VAL A 12 23.19 10.91 1.15
N VAL A 13 22.48 12.01 1.36
CA VAL A 13 21.16 12.00 2.02
C VAL A 13 20.12 11.24 1.16
N ARG A 14 20.20 11.37 -0.16
CA ARG A 14 19.33 10.67 -1.09
C ARG A 14 19.62 9.16 -1.12
N TYR A 15 20.87 8.76 -1.09
CA TYR A 15 21.30 7.35 -1.01
C TYR A 15 20.93 6.72 0.33
N LEU A 16 21.10 7.41 1.44
CA LEU A 16 20.70 6.94 2.76
C LEU A 16 19.18 6.77 2.87
N LYS A 17 18.39 7.69 2.30
CA LYS A 17 16.92 7.55 2.24
C LYS A 17 16.48 6.34 1.41
N GLN A 18 17.14 6.05 0.30
CA GLN A 18 16.85 4.87 -0.51
C GLN A 18 17.27 3.57 0.19
N LEU A 19 18.46 3.55 0.81
CA LEU A 19 18.96 2.37 1.53
C LEU A 19 18.08 2.02 2.74
N SER A 20 17.64 3.02 3.50
CA SER A 20 16.81 2.81 4.70
C SER A 20 15.39 2.37 4.36
N PHE A 21 14.81 2.87 3.25
CA PHE A 21 13.52 2.41 2.77
C PHE A 21 13.60 0.95 2.32
N THR A 22 14.67 0.56 1.64
CA THR A 22 14.91 -0.82 1.22
C THR A 22 15.11 -1.75 2.42
N ILE A 23 15.85 -1.34 3.45
CA ILE A 23 16.11 -2.13 4.65
C ILE A 23 14.82 -2.35 5.46
N LEU A 24 13.98 -1.34 5.62
CA LEU A 24 12.75 -1.45 6.38
C LEU A 24 11.72 -2.35 5.68
N VAL A 25 11.60 -2.21 4.35
CA VAL A 25 10.73 -3.08 3.55
C VAL A 25 11.29 -4.51 3.48
N THR A 26 12.61 -4.70 3.50
CA THR A 26 13.24 -6.02 3.49
C THR A 26 13.08 -6.73 4.84
N LEU A 27 13.13 -6.02 5.96
CA LEU A 27 12.84 -6.59 7.30
C LEU A 27 11.37 -7.05 7.43
N LEU A 28 10.45 -6.39 6.75
CA LEU A 28 9.03 -6.77 6.70
C LEU A 28 8.77 -8.09 5.93
N LEU A 29 9.71 -8.53 5.07
CA LEU A 29 9.48 -9.64 4.15
C LEU A 29 10.38 -10.87 4.39
N LEU A 30 11.39 -10.80 5.28
CA LEU A 30 12.40 -11.85 5.43
C LEU A 30 12.00 -13.07 6.28
N ASN A 31 10.80 -13.10 6.88
CA ASN A 31 10.36 -14.21 7.73
C ASN A 31 8.93 -14.69 7.44
N GLN A 32 8.55 -14.82 6.17
CA GLN A 32 7.18 -15.21 5.84
C GLN A 32 7.12 -16.56 5.11
N GLU A 33 7.19 -17.64 5.84
CA GLU A 33 6.33 -18.79 5.56
C GLU A 33 5.01 -18.52 6.34
N LEU A 34 4.10 -17.73 5.75
CA LEU A 34 2.74 -17.59 6.28
C LEU A 34 2.07 -18.97 6.24
N PRO A 35 1.58 -19.50 7.38
CA PRO A 35 0.67 -20.63 7.30
C PRO A 35 -0.58 -20.14 6.54
N LEU A 36 -0.74 -20.58 5.31
CA LEU A 36 -1.98 -20.43 4.57
C LEU A 36 -3.11 -20.99 5.43
N PRO A 37 -4.26 -20.30 5.51
CA PRO A 37 -5.41 -20.86 6.19
C PRO A 37 -5.68 -22.24 5.63
N THR A 38 -5.71 -23.25 6.50
CA THR A 38 -5.79 -24.68 6.14
C THR A 38 -7.14 -25.09 5.56
N THR A 39 -8.07 -24.14 5.40
CA THR A 39 -9.34 -24.36 4.71
C THR A 39 -9.67 -23.12 3.86
N PRO A 40 -9.44 -23.18 2.53
CA PRO A 40 -10.01 -22.17 1.66
C PRO A 40 -11.55 -22.26 1.73
N PRO A 41 -12.28 -21.13 1.62
CA PRO A 41 -13.71 -21.21 1.42
C PRO A 41 -13.98 -22.10 0.22
N THR A 42 -14.84 -23.08 0.36
CA THR A 42 -15.28 -23.99 -0.70
C THR A 42 -15.96 -23.16 -1.81
N ALA A 43 -15.19 -22.64 -2.73
CA ALA A 43 -15.69 -22.13 -4.00
C ALA A 43 -15.86 -23.31 -4.96
N SER A 44 -16.97 -24.00 -4.82
CA SER A 44 -17.39 -25.01 -5.78
C SER A 44 -18.11 -24.33 -6.95
N ALA A 45 -17.34 -23.90 -7.92
CA ALA A 45 -17.81 -23.73 -9.30
C ALA A 45 -16.61 -23.95 -10.22
N ALA A 46 -16.60 -25.06 -10.92
CA ALA A 46 -15.68 -25.28 -12.01
C ALA A 46 -15.94 -24.20 -13.08
N ILE A 47 -15.08 -23.19 -13.12
CA ILE A 47 -15.12 -22.17 -14.17
C ILE A 47 -14.46 -22.80 -15.41
N THR A 48 -15.23 -23.54 -16.19
CA THR A 48 -14.81 -23.99 -17.51
C THR A 48 -15.18 -22.92 -18.55
N THR A 49 -14.47 -21.80 -18.55
CA THR A 49 -14.55 -20.84 -19.63
C THR A 49 -13.21 -20.83 -20.38
N ASN A 50 -13.27 -21.06 -21.70
CA ASN A 50 -12.12 -20.90 -22.60
C ASN A 50 -11.65 -19.44 -22.72
N VAL A 51 -12.31 -18.50 -22.07
CA VAL A 51 -11.98 -17.08 -22.07
C VAL A 51 -11.15 -16.79 -20.81
N PRO A 52 -9.94 -16.24 -20.95
CA PRO A 52 -9.10 -15.95 -19.80
C PRO A 52 -9.72 -14.85 -18.91
N LEU A 53 -9.66 -15.06 -17.59
CA LEU A 53 -9.96 -14.02 -16.61
C LEU A 53 -8.83 -12.97 -16.63
N ARG A 54 -9.13 -11.80 -17.15
CA ARG A 54 -8.15 -10.70 -17.24
C ARG A 54 -8.14 -9.91 -15.96
N VAL A 55 -7.00 -9.95 -15.27
CA VAL A 55 -6.77 -9.27 -14.00
C VAL A 55 -5.79 -8.13 -14.22
N ALA A 56 -6.11 -6.92 -13.75
CA ALA A 56 -5.18 -5.79 -13.72
C ALA A 56 -4.83 -5.44 -12.28
N LEU A 57 -3.54 -5.19 -12.05
CA LEU A 57 -3.03 -4.69 -10.78
C LEU A 57 -2.56 -3.26 -10.96
N LEU A 58 -3.25 -2.34 -10.31
CA LEU A 58 -2.86 -0.93 -10.20
C LEU A 58 -2.24 -0.66 -8.82
N GLY A 59 -1.83 0.57 -8.61
CA GLY A 59 -1.46 1.07 -7.29
C GLY A 59 0.01 1.40 -7.11
N ASP A 60 0.43 1.37 -5.86
CA ASP A 60 1.73 1.84 -5.40
C ASP A 60 2.77 0.72 -5.17
N SER A 61 3.76 0.99 -4.31
CA SER A 61 4.84 0.07 -3.99
C SER A 61 4.38 -1.25 -3.37
N TYR A 62 3.30 -1.24 -2.58
CA TYR A 62 2.78 -2.44 -1.95
C TYR A 62 2.12 -3.35 -2.99
N SER A 63 1.36 -2.77 -3.93
CA SER A 63 0.86 -3.51 -5.10
C SER A 63 1.97 -3.98 -6.01
N ALA A 64 2.95 -3.13 -6.33
CA ALA A 64 4.08 -3.52 -7.18
C ALA A 64 4.88 -4.69 -6.60
N GLY A 65 4.95 -4.81 -5.27
CA GLY A 65 5.73 -5.81 -4.55
C GLY A 65 7.16 -5.36 -4.29
N ASN A 66 7.34 -4.05 -4.04
CA ASN A 66 8.64 -3.50 -3.65
C ASN A 66 9.11 -4.17 -2.36
N GLY A 67 10.34 -4.69 -2.36
CA GLY A 67 10.91 -5.49 -1.26
C GLY A 67 10.79 -7.01 -1.43
N ALA A 68 9.89 -7.51 -2.30
CA ALA A 68 9.69 -8.96 -2.48
C ALA A 68 10.74 -9.64 -3.39
N GLY A 69 11.65 -8.89 -4.00
CA GLY A 69 12.65 -9.41 -4.94
C GLY A 69 12.01 -9.87 -6.26
N HIS A 70 12.80 -10.56 -7.11
CA HIS A 70 12.34 -11.08 -8.40
C HIS A 70 11.61 -10.03 -9.27
N TYR A 71 12.28 -8.85 -9.40
CA TYR A 71 11.74 -7.74 -10.17
C TYR A 71 11.83 -7.99 -11.68
N TYR A 72 10.80 -7.55 -12.40
CA TYR A 72 10.69 -7.70 -13.84
C TYR A 72 10.22 -6.40 -14.52
N GLY A 73 10.21 -6.42 -15.86
CA GLY A 73 9.83 -5.28 -16.70
C GLY A 73 11.01 -4.35 -16.98
N ASP A 74 10.84 -3.46 -17.97
CA ASP A 74 11.88 -2.54 -18.42
C ASP A 74 12.05 -1.35 -17.47
N ASP A 75 10.94 -0.90 -16.90
CA ASP A 75 10.94 0.17 -15.91
C ASP A 75 11.35 -0.38 -14.53
N LYS A 76 12.64 -0.24 -14.21
CA LYS A 76 13.23 -0.71 -12.96
C LYS A 76 12.78 0.11 -11.75
N THR A 77 12.27 1.33 -11.95
CA THR A 77 11.79 2.21 -10.88
C THR A 77 10.41 1.80 -10.37
N ALA A 78 9.68 1.03 -11.16
CA ALA A 78 8.38 0.50 -10.76
C ALA A 78 8.46 -0.58 -9.67
N TYR A 79 9.60 -1.27 -9.55
CA TYR A 79 9.81 -2.38 -8.61
C TYR A 79 8.71 -3.45 -8.66
N ARG A 80 8.23 -3.79 -9.87
CA ARG A 80 7.24 -4.85 -10.05
C ARG A 80 7.86 -6.20 -9.77
N SER A 81 7.33 -6.93 -8.79
CA SER A 81 7.80 -8.25 -8.42
C SER A 81 6.83 -9.34 -8.86
N SER A 82 7.37 -10.45 -9.38
CA SER A 82 6.59 -11.66 -9.64
C SER A 82 6.16 -12.39 -8.35
N ARG A 83 6.61 -11.92 -7.19
CA ARG A 83 6.26 -12.44 -5.86
C ARG A 83 5.29 -11.53 -5.09
N ASN A 84 4.67 -10.53 -5.75
CA ASN A 84 3.67 -9.71 -5.09
C ASN A 84 2.39 -10.50 -4.78
N TRP A 85 1.56 -9.95 -3.92
CA TRP A 85 0.33 -10.60 -3.46
C TRP A 85 -0.65 -10.90 -4.61
N ALA A 86 -0.69 -10.09 -5.66
CA ALA A 86 -1.59 -10.29 -6.78
C ALA A 86 -1.14 -11.45 -7.69
N HIS A 87 0.16 -11.64 -7.90
CA HIS A 87 0.68 -12.84 -8.57
C HIS A 87 0.35 -14.10 -7.80
N ASN A 88 0.50 -14.08 -6.47
CA ASN A 88 0.14 -15.22 -5.63
C ASN A 88 -1.35 -15.53 -5.73
N TYR A 89 -2.21 -14.51 -5.75
CA TYR A 89 -3.64 -14.69 -5.92
C TYR A 89 -4.01 -15.26 -7.30
N VAL A 90 -3.40 -14.75 -8.37
CA VAL A 90 -3.64 -15.24 -9.75
C VAL A 90 -3.11 -16.67 -9.91
N ASN A 91 -1.97 -17.00 -9.32
CA ASN A 91 -1.46 -18.37 -9.30
C ASN A 91 -2.44 -19.31 -8.58
N TRP A 92 -2.93 -18.90 -7.40
CA TRP A 92 -3.93 -19.66 -6.68
C TRP A 92 -5.22 -19.86 -7.50
N LEU A 93 -5.72 -18.84 -8.19
CA LEU A 93 -6.87 -18.99 -9.11
C LEU A 93 -6.61 -20.03 -10.19
N ASN A 94 -5.40 -20.01 -10.79
CA ASN A 94 -5.01 -20.95 -11.83
C ASN A 94 -4.87 -22.38 -11.29
N ASP A 95 -4.38 -22.54 -10.07
CA ASP A 95 -4.33 -23.84 -9.37
C ASP A 95 -5.74 -24.40 -9.07
N GLN A 96 -6.75 -23.51 -8.96
CA GLN A 96 -8.17 -23.90 -8.85
C GLN A 96 -8.85 -24.13 -10.22
N GLY A 97 -8.09 -24.08 -11.31
CA GLY A 97 -8.58 -24.33 -12.67
C GLY A 97 -9.12 -23.09 -13.39
N ALA A 98 -8.98 -21.88 -12.83
CA ALA A 98 -9.24 -20.67 -13.57
C ALA A 98 -8.12 -20.45 -14.61
N HIS A 99 -8.45 -19.76 -15.71
CA HIS A 99 -7.45 -19.32 -16.68
C HIS A 99 -7.23 -17.82 -16.51
N ALA A 100 -6.53 -17.42 -15.45
CA ALA A 100 -6.32 -16.02 -15.08
C ALA A 100 -4.97 -15.48 -15.61
N ILE A 101 -4.98 -14.26 -16.13
CA ILE A 101 -3.80 -13.55 -16.65
C ILE A 101 -3.70 -12.21 -15.94
N LEU A 102 -2.51 -11.89 -15.37
CA LEU A 102 -2.26 -10.65 -14.67
C LEU A 102 -1.52 -9.63 -15.55
N ASN A 103 -2.13 -8.44 -15.69
CA ASN A 103 -1.47 -7.23 -16.16
C ASN A 103 -1.09 -6.36 -14.95
N ASN A 104 0.18 -6.36 -14.56
CA ASN A 104 0.67 -5.56 -13.45
C ASN A 104 1.21 -4.21 -13.96
N VAL A 105 0.48 -3.15 -13.73
CA VAL A 105 0.88 -1.76 -14.05
C VAL A 105 1.15 -0.91 -12.83
N ALA A 106 1.10 -1.49 -11.62
CA ALA A 106 1.46 -0.82 -10.38
C ALA A 106 2.88 -0.26 -10.43
N HIS A 107 3.14 0.80 -9.68
CA HIS A 107 4.43 1.47 -9.70
C HIS A 107 4.80 2.00 -8.31
N SER A 108 6.00 1.66 -7.84
CA SER A 108 6.51 2.14 -6.56
C SER A 108 6.58 3.67 -6.54
N GLY A 109 6.09 4.28 -5.47
CA GLY A 109 6.08 5.73 -5.28
C GLY A 109 4.90 6.47 -5.91
N HIS A 110 4.06 5.80 -6.72
CA HIS A 110 2.89 6.45 -7.30
C HIS A 110 1.88 6.88 -6.23
N VAL A 111 1.30 8.06 -6.46
CA VAL A 111 0.15 8.60 -5.75
C VAL A 111 -1.13 8.39 -6.58
N SER A 112 -2.28 8.73 -6.03
CA SER A 112 -3.57 8.58 -6.72
C SER A 112 -3.62 9.30 -8.06
N ASP A 113 -3.03 10.49 -8.17
CA ASP A 113 -2.97 11.26 -9.43
C ASP A 113 -2.12 10.54 -10.51
N ASP A 114 -1.08 9.79 -10.12
CA ASP A 114 -0.28 8.98 -11.05
C ASP A 114 -1.06 7.75 -11.55
N VAL A 115 -1.88 7.14 -10.70
CA VAL A 115 -2.79 6.06 -11.13
C VAL A 115 -3.71 6.57 -12.23
N LEU A 116 -4.34 7.73 -12.03
CA LEU A 116 -5.23 8.35 -13.02
C LEU A 116 -4.52 8.77 -14.31
N SER A 117 -3.34 9.38 -14.20
CA SER A 117 -2.63 9.98 -15.34
C SER A 117 -1.79 9.00 -16.14
N ASP A 118 -1.26 7.93 -15.53
CA ASP A 118 -0.38 6.94 -16.16
C ASP A 118 -0.98 5.53 -16.20
N GLN A 119 -1.34 4.96 -15.04
CA GLN A 119 -1.71 3.54 -14.96
C GLN A 119 -3.04 3.26 -15.68
N MET A 120 -4.01 4.17 -15.59
CA MET A 120 -5.27 4.06 -16.30
C MET A 120 -5.13 3.96 -17.82
N LYS A 121 -4.06 4.53 -18.42
CA LYS A 121 -3.78 4.41 -19.85
C LYS A 121 -3.42 2.99 -20.28
N LYS A 122 -2.90 2.19 -19.32
CA LYS A 122 -2.42 0.81 -19.50
C LYS A 122 -3.46 -0.23 -19.09
N LEU A 123 -4.65 0.22 -18.65
CA LEU A 123 -5.76 -0.66 -18.29
C LEU A 123 -6.55 -1.01 -19.54
N ASP A 124 -6.63 -2.30 -19.87
CA ASP A 124 -7.42 -2.80 -20.99
C ASP A 124 -8.92 -2.74 -20.66
N SER A 125 -9.75 -2.34 -21.63
CA SER A 125 -11.21 -2.25 -21.46
C SER A 125 -11.88 -3.60 -21.19
N ASN A 126 -11.29 -4.69 -21.63
CA ASN A 126 -11.77 -6.06 -21.42
C ASN A 126 -11.23 -6.70 -20.11
N THR A 127 -10.72 -5.88 -19.17
CA THR A 127 -10.33 -6.36 -17.84
C THR A 127 -11.55 -6.75 -17.02
N ASN A 128 -11.53 -7.95 -16.42
CA ASN A 128 -12.63 -8.47 -15.62
C ASN A 128 -12.49 -8.15 -14.13
N LEU A 129 -11.24 -8.02 -13.65
CA LEU A 129 -10.93 -7.76 -12.26
C LEU A 129 -9.81 -6.75 -12.17
N VAL A 130 -10.06 -5.65 -11.48
CA VAL A 130 -9.01 -4.67 -11.09
C VAL A 130 -8.73 -4.81 -9.60
N MET A 131 -7.46 -4.90 -9.25
CA MET A 131 -7.02 -4.94 -7.86
C MET A 131 -6.03 -3.82 -7.60
N PHE A 132 -6.08 -3.17 -6.44
CA PHE A 132 -5.08 -2.15 -6.11
C PHE A 132 -4.98 -1.83 -4.61
N THR A 133 -3.82 -1.26 -4.24
CA THR A 133 -3.59 -0.49 -3.02
C THR A 133 -3.20 0.92 -3.41
N ILE A 134 -3.71 1.94 -2.72
CA ILE A 134 -3.38 3.34 -3.01
C ILE A 134 -3.65 4.24 -1.80
N GLY A 135 -2.96 5.36 -1.72
CA GLY A 135 -3.15 6.39 -0.70
C GLY A 135 -1.99 6.53 0.27
N GLY A 136 -1.14 5.51 0.41
CA GLY A 136 0.02 5.59 1.29
C GLY A 136 0.98 6.71 0.92
N ASN A 137 1.30 6.87 -0.35
CA ASN A 137 2.16 7.96 -0.82
C ASN A 137 1.46 9.33 -0.78
N ASP A 138 0.15 9.37 -0.98
CA ASP A 138 -0.64 10.61 -0.89
C ASP A 138 -0.55 11.23 0.50
N VAL A 139 -0.50 10.42 1.55
CA VAL A 139 -0.32 10.87 2.94
C VAL A 139 1.13 11.05 3.35
N ASN A 140 2.09 10.93 2.41
CA ASN A 140 3.54 11.01 2.68
C ASN A 140 4.02 9.95 3.69
N PHE A 141 3.59 8.71 3.51
CA PHE A 141 3.96 7.58 4.35
C PHE A 141 5.48 7.47 4.63
N SER A 142 6.33 7.72 3.63
CA SER A 142 7.79 7.67 3.77
C SER A 142 8.34 8.67 4.81
N ASP A 143 7.67 9.81 4.97
CA ASP A 143 8.04 10.81 5.98
C ASP A 143 7.71 10.30 7.39
N ILE A 144 6.56 9.63 7.56
CA ILE A 144 6.18 9.00 8.83
C ILE A 144 7.22 7.94 9.19
N VAL A 145 7.56 7.05 8.26
CA VAL A 145 8.58 6.02 8.48
C VAL A 145 9.90 6.66 8.91
N SER A 146 10.36 7.69 8.20
CA SER A 146 11.63 8.33 8.48
C SER A 146 11.65 9.03 9.85
N GLN A 147 10.60 9.77 10.18
CA GLN A 147 10.57 10.63 11.37
C GLN A 147 10.08 9.91 12.64
N CYS A 148 9.40 8.78 12.48
CA CYS A 148 8.90 8.03 13.63
C CYS A 148 9.72 6.78 13.94
N PHE A 149 10.36 6.14 12.95
CA PHE A 149 11.03 4.84 13.17
C PHE A 149 12.54 4.86 12.95
N MET A 150 13.07 5.70 12.04
CA MET A 150 14.49 5.63 11.71
C MET A 150 15.36 6.13 12.85
N ILE A 151 16.21 5.27 13.36
CA ILE A 151 17.22 5.62 14.38
C ILE A 151 18.10 6.75 13.84
N GLY A 152 18.27 7.82 14.64
CA GLY A 152 19.04 9.01 14.29
C GLY A 152 18.26 10.07 13.49
N MET A 153 17.03 9.76 13.04
CA MET A 153 16.14 10.74 12.39
C MET A 153 14.81 10.93 13.14
N ARG A 154 14.44 9.99 13.99
CA ARG A 154 13.18 10.03 14.73
C ARG A 154 13.19 11.14 15.77
N ASP A 155 12.13 11.92 15.78
CA ASP A 155 11.92 13.05 16.69
C ASP A 155 10.44 13.13 17.06
N PRO A 156 10.09 13.30 18.37
CA PRO A 156 8.70 13.28 18.83
C PRO A 156 7.82 14.35 18.19
N ALA A 157 8.31 15.60 18.10
CA ALA A 157 7.55 16.72 17.57
C ALA A 157 7.35 16.58 16.07
N THR A 158 8.39 16.21 15.33
CA THR A 158 8.35 16.03 13.89
C THR A 158 7.48 14.80 13.52
N CYS A 159 7.61 13.69 14.25
CA CYS A 159 6.76 12.52 14.06
C CYS A 159 5.28 12.88 14.22
N ARG A 160 4.91 13.58 15.31
CA ARG A 160 3.55 14.08 15.54
C ARG A 160 3.06 14.93 14.36
N GLN A 161 3.87 15.91 13.93
CA GLN A 161 3.53 16.79 12.81
C GLN A 161 3.27 15.99 11.51
N LYS A 162 4.08 14.94 11.23
CA LYS A 162 3.89 14.12 10.02
C LYS A 162 2.61 13.28 10.08
N ILE A 163 2.28 12.72 11.24
CA ILE A 163 1.04 11.97 11.44
C ILE A 163 -0.18 12.89 11.33
N ASP A 164 -0.14 14.08 11.95
CA ASP A 164 -1.23 15.05 11.86
C ASP A 164 -1.44 15.53 10.42
N ALA A 165 -0.35 15.80 9.69
CA ALA A 165 -0.41 16.14 8.28
C ALA A 165 -0.99 15.00 7.42
N ALA A 166 -0.66 13.75 7.72
CA ALA A 166 -1.22 12.58 7.05
C ALA A 166 -2.73 12.46 7.31
N ASN A 167 -3.15 12.59 8.58
CA ASN A 167 -4.58 12.57 8.94
C ASN A 167 -5.38 13.66 8.18
N SER A 168 -4.83 14.86 8.06
CA SER A 168 -5.48 15.97 7.34
C SER A 168 -5.70 15.69 5.85
N LYS A 169 -4.93 14.76 5.26
CA LYS A 169 -5.03 14.38 3.85
C LYS A 169 -6.03 13.26 3.57
N LEU A 170 -6.50 12.52 4.58
CA LEU A 170 -7.39 11.38 4.38
C LEU A 170 -8.68 11.71 3.60
N PRO A 171 -9.34 12.87 3.80
CA PRO A 171 -10.50 13.24 2.98
C PRO A 171 -10.16 13.40 1.49
N ARG A 172 -8.97 13.92 1.18
CA ARG A 172 -8.48 14.02 -0.20
C ARG A 172 -8.24 12.64 -0.79
N VAL A 173 -7.61 11.73 -0.04
CA VAL A 173 -7.38 10.34 -0.47
C VAL A 173 -8.71 9.66 -0.79
N LYS A 174 -9.75 9.84 0.07
CA LYS A 174 -11.11 9.34 -0.22
C LYS A 174 -11.61 9.83 -1.57
N LYS A 175 -11.54 11.13 -1.81
CA LYS A 175 -12.00 11.73 -3.08
C LYS A 175 -11.22 11.16 -4.28
N GLN A 176 -9.91 11.12 -4.21
CA GLN A 176 -9.05 10.62 -5.30
C GLN A 176 -9.29 9.12 -5.57
N THR A 177 -9.56 8.31 -4.53
CA THR A 177 -9.95 6.92 -4.71
C THR A 177 -11.30 6.80 -5.43
N LEU A 178 -12.27 7.64 -5.13
CA LEU A 178 -13.54 7.71 -5.88
C LEU A 178 -13.33 8.14 -7.34
N ASP A 179 -12.43 9.10 -7.59
CA ASP A 179 -12.06 9.52 -8.95
C ASP A 179 -11.42 8.35 -9.74
N ILE A 180 -10.61 7.51 -9.09
CA ILE A 180 -10.06 6.27 -9.69
C ILE A 180 -11.17 5.27 -10.01
N LEU A 181 -12.10 5.03 -9.08
CA LEU A 181 -13.23 4.12 -9.31
C LEU A 181 -14.09 4.61 -10.49
N GLN A 182 -14.37 5.91 -10.57
CA GLN A 182 -15.11 6.48 -11.69
C GLN A 182 -14.36 6.33 -13.03
N ALA A 183 -13.04 6.51 -13.02
CA ALA A 183 -12.23 6.29 -14.22
C ALA A 183 -12.22 4.82 -14.67
N ILE A 184 -12.21 3.88 -13.71
CA ILE A 184 -12.32 2.44 -13.99
C ILE A 184 -13.69 2.12 -14.56
N ASP A 185 -14.78 2.60 -13.95
CA ASP A 185 -16.16 2.37 -14.39
C ASP A 185 -16.39 2.90 -15.81
N ASN A 186 -15.86 4.08 -16.12
CA ASN A 186 -15.94 4.65 -17.47
C ASN A 186 -15.13 3.89 -18.54
N ARG A 187 -14.19 3.04 -18.15
CA ARG A 187 -13.26 2.37 -19.07
C ARG A 187 -13.57 0.91 -19.30
N LEU A 188 -14.09 0.23 -18.29
CA LEU A 188 -14.32 -1.21 -18.36
C LEU A 188 -15.71 -1.55 -18.87
N ASP A 189 -15.83 -2.74 -19.44
CA ASP A 189 -17.10 -3.31 -19.81
C ASP A 189 -17.95 -3.65 -18.57
N ASP A 190 -19.26 -3.72 -18.72
CA ASP A 190 -20.19 -4.11 -17.66
C ASP A 190 -19.79 -5.46 -17.03
N ASN A 191 -20.02 -5.60 -15.73
CA ASN A 191 -19.70 -6.76 -14.90
C ASN A 191 -18.23 -6.92 -14.49
N ALA A 192 -17.37 -5.95 -14.77
CA ALA A 192 -16.04 -5.90 -14.15
C ALA A 192 -16.15 -5.71 -12.63
N GLN A 193 -15.14 -6.19 -11.91
CA GLN A 193 -15.06 -6.07 -10.47
C GLN A 193 -13.81 -5.32 -10.06
N VAL A 194 -13.90 -4.63 -8.93
CA VAL A 194 -12.75 -3.95 -8.33
C VAL A 194 -12.55 -4.47 -6.90
N VAL A 195 -11.30 -4.75 -6.57
CA VAL A 195 -10.88 -5.10 -5.21
C VAL A 195 -9.85 -4.08 -4.72
N ILE A 196 -10.23 -3.32 -3.72
CA ILE A 196 -9.31 -2.45 -2.97
C ILE A 196 -8.75 -3.25 -1.81
N VAL A 197 -7.43 -3.35 -1.72
CA VAL A 197 -6.76 -4.10 -0.65
C VAL A 197 -6.22 -3.10 0.37
N GLY A 198 -6.45 -3.36 1.65
CA GLY A 198 -5.92 -2.55 2.75
C GLY A 198 -4.41 -2.73 2.94
N TYR A 199 -3.82 -1.90 3.81
CA TYR A 199 -2.42 -2.02 4.21
C TYR A 199 -2.28 -2.73 5.56
N PRO A 200 -1.15 -3.41 5.81
CA PRO A 200 -0.82 -3.89 7.14
C PRO A 200 -0.52 -2.72 8.08
N ARG A 201 -0.56 -2.97 9.39
CA ARG A 201 -0.13 -2.01 10.38
C ARG A 201 1.39 -1.80 10.33
N LEU A 202 1.82 -0.59 10.67
CA LEU A 202 3.22 -0.19 10.68
C LEU A 202 3.94 -0.42 12.00
N SER A 203 3.20 -0.79 13.05
CA SER A 203 3.75 -1.03 14.37
C SER A 203 2.99 -2.16 15.04
N SER A 204 3.73 -3.08 15.64
CA SER A 204 3.20 -4.15 16.49
C SER A 204 2.71 -3.63 17.85
N LYS A 205 3.18 -2.45 18.26
CA LYS A 205 2.95 -1.88 19.59
C LYS A 205 2.11 -0.62 19.55
N ASP A 206 1.14 -0.55 20.46
CA ASP A 206 0.34 0.65 20.71
C ASP A 206 1.06 1.66 21.64
N ASP A 207 2.12 1.23 22.30
CA ASP A 207 2.85 1.98 23.33
C ASP A 207 4.25 2.41 22.89
N PHE A 208 4.55 2.40 21.57
CA PHE A 208 5.80 2.90 21.06
C PHE A 208 5.91 4.42 21.27
N THR A 209 6.67 4.81 22.28
CA THR A 209 6.80 6.21 22.70
C THR A 209 8.18 6.76 22.33
N LEU A 210 8.17 7.81 21.52
CA LEU A 210 9.35 8.62 21.25
C LEU A 210 9.58 9.61 22.39
N ARG A 211 10.86 9.84 22.72
CA ARG A 211 11.29 10.83 23.72
C ARG A 211 12.39 11.69 23.14
N ASP A 212 12.30 13.00 23.38
CA ASP A 212 13.40 13.90 23.08
C ASP A 212 14.53 13.69 24.09
N SER A 213 15.71 13.30 23.59
CA SER A 213 16.89 13.07 24.42
C SER A 213 17.66 14.35 24.74
N HIS A 214 17.29 15.49 24.17
CA HIS A 214 18.03 16.75 24.26
C HIS A 214 17.31 17.83 25.08
N ALA A 215 16.05 17.62 25.44
CA ALA A 215 15.28 18.57 26.23
C ALA A 215 15.38 18.30 27.72
N LEU A 216 15.59 19.37 28.49
CA LEU A 216 15.54 19.37 29.98
C LEU A 216 14.13 18.96 30.48
N TRP A 217 13.11 19.13 29.65
CA TRP A 217 11.73 18.68 29.84
C TRP A 217 11.41 17.74 28.68
N THR A 218 11.33 16.44 28.97
CA THR A 218 11.15 15.39 27.98
C THR A 218 9.77 15.52 27.33
N ASP A 219 9.71 16.09 26.12
CA ASP A 219 8.56 15.86 25.26
C ASP A 219 8.50 14.37 24.92
N SER A 220 7.33 13.77 25.12
CA SER A 220 7.10 12.38 24.82
C SER A 220 5.87 12.25 23.93
N TYR A 221 5.97 11.40 22.92
CA TYR A 221 4.89 11.16 21.97
C TYR A 221 4.68 9.67 21.75
N ASN A 222 3.47 9.17 22.05
CA ASN A 222 3.11 7.80 21.72
C ASN A 222 2.85 7.67 20.22
N ALA A 223 3.92 7.44 19.47
CA ALA A 223 3.89 7.29 18.02
C ALA A 223 3.20 5.99 17.62
N GLY A 224 3.33 4.93 18.41
CA GLY A 224 2.69 3.63 18.14
C GLY A 224 1.18 3.77 18.07
N ALA A 225 0.54 4.30 19.11
CA ALA A 225 -0.91 4.51 19.12
C ALA A 225 -1.38 5.45 18.01
N ALA A 226 -0.62 6.54 17.75
CA ALA A 226 -0.99 7.51 16.74
C ALA A 226 -0.93 6.95 15.30
N ILE A 227 0.09 6.16 14.98
CA ILE A 227 0.26 5.51 13.68
C ILE A 227 -0.82 4.44 13.47
N ARG A 228 -1.10 3.64 14.51
CA ARG A 228 -2.17 2.63 14.42
C ARG A 228 -3.53 3.29 14.22
N LYS A 229 -3.80 4.39 14.93
CA LYS A 229 -5.02 5.19 14.73
C LYS A 229 -5.13 5.73 13.32
N LEU A 230 -4.06 6.28 12.74
CA LEU A 230 -4.05 6.73 11.34
C LEU A 230 -4.41 5.58 10.38
N GLY A 231 -3.85 4.39 10.60
CA GLY A 231 -4.17 3.21 9.80
C GLY A 231 -5.63 2.76 9.94
N ASP A 232 -6.16 2.79 11.16
CA ASP A 232 -7.55 2.44 11.44
C ASP A 232 -8.53 3.48 10.85
N ASP A 233 -8.22 4.78 10.93
CA ASP A 233 -9.00 5.85 10.30
C ASP A 233 -8.99 5.71 8.76
N ALA A 234 -7.84 5.41 8.16
CA ALA A 234 -7.72 5.15 6.72
C ALA A 234 -8.55 3.92 6.30
N LYS A 235 -8.52 2.83 7.07
CA LYS A 235 -9.33 1.64 6.85
C LYS A 235 -10.83 1.97 6.85
N VAL A 236 -11.31 2.72 7.85
CA VAL A 236 -12.72 3.14 7.94
C VAL A 236 -13.12 3.94 6.70
N ILE A 237 -12.30 4.91 6.30
CA ILE A 237 -12.54 5.73 5.11
C ILE A 237 -12.64 4.88 3.84
N GLN A 238 -11.76 3.90 3.66
CA GLN A 238 -11.80 2.99 2.52
C GLN A 238 -13.04 2.10 2.52
N SER A 239 -13.43 1.57 3.69
CA SER A 239 -14.65 0.77 3.83
C SER A 239 -15.91 1.58 3.52
N ASP A 240 -15.99 2.80 4.05
CA ASP A 240 -17.13 3.70 3.86
C ASP A 240 -17.28 4.11 2.39
N LEU A 241 -16.17 4.49 1.73
CA LEU A 241 -16.22 4.86 0.31
C LEU A 241 -16.71 3.72 -0.58
N VAL A 242 -16.31 2.47 -0.29
CA VAL A 242 -16.78 1.30 -1.03
C VAL A 242 -18.28 1.06 -0.79
N SER A 243 -18.72 1.21 0.45
CA SER A 243 -20.14 1.13 0.78
C SER A 243 -20.98 2.22 0.08
N GLU A 244 -20.48 3.46 0.04
CA GLU A 244 -21.11 4.57 -0.67
C GLU A 244 -21.15 4.32 -2.18
N TRP A 245 -20.04 3.87 -2.77
CA TRP A 245 -19.95 3.53 -4.19
C TRP A 245 -20.99 2.51 -4.59
N ASN A 246 -21.02 1.37 -3.91
CA ASN A 246 -21.91 0.26 -4.25
C ASN A 246 -23.41 0.57 -4.07
N LYS A 247 -23.77 1.62 -3.31
CA LYS A 247 -25.16 2.09 -3.19
C LYS A 247 -25.62 2.90 -4.41
N SER A 248 -24.70 3.56 -5.08
CA SER A 248 -25.01 4.51 -6.17
C SER A 248 -24.61 4.00 -7.55
N HIS A 249 -23.80 2.95 -7.65
CA HIS A 249 -23.28 2.38 -8.88
C HIS A 249 -23.58 0.87 -8.93
N SER A 250 -24.20 0.42 -10.01
CA SER A 250 -24.55 -1.00 -10.23
C SER A 250 -23.68 -1.69 -11.26
N SER A 251 -23.05 -0.92 -12.16
CA SER A 251 -22.19 -1.41 -13.25
C SER A 251 -20.87 -1.98 -12.74
N LEU A 252 -20.22 -1.30 -11.82
CA LEU A 252 -18.95 -1.68 -11.25
C LEU A 252 -19.08 -2.06 -9.78
N LYS A 253 -18.93 -3.33 -9.46
CA LYS A 253 -18.93 -3.79 -8.08
C LYS A 253 -17.56 -3.65 -7.46
N VAL A 254 -17.49 -2.99 -6.31
CA VAL A 254 -16.26 -2.77 -5.56
C VAL A 254 -16.29 -3.55 -4.23
N THR A 255 -15.18 -4.20 -3.91
CA THR A 255 -14.97 -4.90 -2.64
C THR A 255 -13.75 -4.31 -1.93
N TYR A 256 -13.87 -4.07 -0.62
CA TYR A 256 -12.73 -3.71 0.21
C TYR A 256 -12.27 -4.94 1.02
N VAL A 257 -11.00 -5.29 0.90
CA VAL A 257 -10.38 -6.37 1.68
C VAL A 257 -9.76 -5.77 2.93
N ASP A 258 -10.46 -5.86 4.03
CA ASP A 258 -10.08 -5.31 5.33
C ASP A 258 -9.29 -6.29 6.22
N GLY A 259 -9.19 -7.55 5.81
CA GLY A 259 -8.54 -8.62 6.56
C GLY A 259 -7.02 -8.55 6.61
N VAL A 260 -6.38 -7.67 5.84
CA VAL A 260 -4.91 -7.55 5.75
C VAL A 260 -4.30 -7.30 7.14
N VAL A 261 -4.88 -6.40 7.92
CA VAL A 261 -4.42 -6.10 9.29
C VAL A 261 -4.39 -7.37 10.15
N ASN A 262 -5.46 -8.17 10.10
CA ASN A 262 -5.54 -9.40 10.89
C ASN A 262 -4.58 -10.48 10.40
N SER A 263 -4.35 -10.56 9.09
CA SER A 263 -3.43 -11.51 8.48
C SER A 263 -1.97 -11.21 8.84
N PHE A 264 -1.64 -9.95 9.15
CA PHE A 264 -0.31 -9.52 9.56
C PHE A 264 -0.16 -9.42 11.09
N ASN A 265 -1.17 -9.75 11.87
CA ASN A 265 -1.11 -9.63 13.32
C ASN A 265 0.02 -10.49 13.90
N GLY A 266 0.95 -9.85 14.63
CA GLY A 266 2.15 -10.47 15.16
C GLY A 266 3.34 -10.50 14.18
N HIS A 267 3.18 -9.95 12.99
CA HIS A 267 4.22 -9.79 11.97
C HIS A 267 4.48 -8.33 11.60
N GLU A 268 3.89 -7.42 12.34
CA GLU A 268 4.15 -5.99 12.17
C GLU A 268 5.58 -5.65 12.59
N PRO A 269 6.17 -4.57 12.03
CA PRO A 269 7.48 -4.10 12.44
C PRO A 269 7.54 -3.82 13.94
N ASP A 270 8.60 -4.27 14.59
CA ASP A 270 8.92 -3.92 15.97
C ASP A 270 9.74 -2.63 15.96
N PRO A 271 9.24 -1.51 16.54
CA PRO A 271 9.87 -0.20 16.46
C PRO A 271 11.15 -0.07 17.30
#